data_7f5f45724261566dc8691479e568cf51
#
_entry.id   7f5f45724261566dc8691479e568cf51
#
_cell.length_a   1.000
_cell.length_b   1.000
_cell.length_c   1.000
_cell.angle_alpha   90.00
_cell.angle_beta   90.00
_cell.angle_gamma   90.00
#
_symmetry.space_group_name_H-M   'P 1'
#
loop_
_entity.id
_entity.type
_entity.pdbx_description
1 polymer ?
#
loop_
_entity_poly.entity_id
_entity_poly.type
_entity_poly.pdbx_seq_one_letter_code
_entity_poly.pdbx_strand_id
1 'polypeptide(L)'
;MKLVFFCHPSFMRSQSMPRFARMLGERMSHKGHEVTYWSPQPRAFARFQGTRLEKWAGYFDQYVLFPAWVRRQLTHLDPQTLFVFCDQALGPWVPLVADRPHVVHAHDLLALRSAMGLIQQNPTGWSGRLYQRYIRRGFQKARHFISVSKRTQDELVQYGHVRPQTSAVVYNGLNYPYQEVPRDVALQRLQAAGLPVDPDGMLLHVGGDQWYKNTAGVIHLYSAYVEHTDDPLPLWMVSPPPRRADVQAALAEVPARGRVHFLQGLDNEALESAYSLARAFLFPSLAEGFGWPIIEAQACGCPVVTTNDAPMNEIGGPLCHYAPLPTAGQCLKKWARLALPSVLEALQACDREREQRRSWSDAFQQDVAIDAYLKVYRDVLSKAG
;
A
#
# COMPACT_ATOMS: atom_id res chain seq x y z
N MET A 1 -19.05 4.10 20.04
CA MET A 1 -18.37 2.81 20.33
C MET A 1 -17.05 3.09 21.03
N LYS A 2 -16.63 2.19 21.94
CA LYS A 2 -15.27 2.20 22.47
C LYS A 2 -14.39 1.30 21.62
N LEU A 3 -13.33 1.83 21.06
CA LEU A 3 -12.43 1.17 20.10
C LEU A 3 -11.00 1.17 20.64
N VAL A 4 -10.36 0.02 20.67
CA VAL A 4 -8.95 -0.12 21.03
C VAL A 4 -8.18 -0.63 19.82
N PHE A 5 -7.31 0.22 19.28
CA PHE A 5 -6.51 -0.07 18.11
C PHE A 5 -5.17 -0.69 18.53
N PHE A 6 -4.94 -1.94 18.17
CA PHE A 6 -3.62 -2.56 18.25
C PHE A 6 -2.77 -2.09 17.07
N CYS A 7 -1.63 -1.47 17.38
CA CYS A 7 -0.75 -0.84 16.41
C CYS A 7 0.67 -1.39 16.47
N HIS A 8 1.40 -1.29 15.37
CA HIS A 8 2.82 -1.60 15.34
C HIS A 8 3.62 -0.73 16.31
N PRO A 9 4.72 -1.26 16.90
CA PRO A 9 5.61 -0.48 17.76
C PRO A 9 6.23 0.70 17.01
N SER A 10 6.35 1.84 17.68
CA SER A 10 6.96 3.06 17.11
C SER A 10 8.44 2.89 16.76
N PHE A 11 9.13 1.96 17.42
CA PHE A 11 10.54 1.66 17.18
C PHE A 11 10.79 0.72 15.99
N MET A 12 9.75 0.21 15.35
CA MET A 12 9.86 -0.45 14.05
C MET A 12 9.86 0.60 12.93
N ARG A 13 10.70 0.39 11.91
CA ARG A 13 10.89 1.36 10.81
C ARG A 13 9.72 1.42 9.81
N SER A 14 8.65 0.66 10.01
CA SER A 14 7.47 0.70 9.14
C SER A 14 6.72 2.03 9.32
N GLN A 15 6.39 2.70 8.22
CA GLN A 15 5.68 3.99 8.23
C GLN A 15 4.21 3.86 7.81
N SER A 16 3.89 2.92 6.92
CA SER A 16 2.56 2.81 6.30
C SER A 16 1.48 2.40 7.30
N MET A 17 1.72 1.36 8.09
CA MET A 17 0.69 0.85 9.02
C MET A 17 0.40 1.78 10.20
N PRO A 18 1.39 2.43 10.86
CA PRO A 18 1.11 3.47 11.84
C PRO A 18 0.33 4.67 11.26
N ARG A 19 0.60 5.06 10.02
CA ARG A 19 -0.16 6.11 9.32
C ARG A 19 -1.61 5.68 9.08
N PHE A 20 -1.83 4.48 8.59
CA PHE A 20 -3.17 3.90 8.41
C PHE A 20 -3.96 3.86 9.72
N ALA A 21 -3.36 3.34 10.80
CA ALA A 21 -4.02 3.26 12.11
C ALA A 21 -4.43 4.65 12.64
N ARG A 22 -3.55 5.65 12.49
CA ARG A 22 -3.81 7.02 12.93
C ARG A 22 -4.94 7.65 12.12
N MET A 23 -4.84 7.58 10.78
CA MET A 23 -5.88 8.08 9.87
C MET A 23 -7.26 7.50 10.21
N LEU A 24 -7.33 6.18 10.39
CA LEU A 24 -8.57 5.49 10.69
C LEU A 24 -9.14 5.93 12.06
N GLY A 25 -8.31 5.97 13.08
CA GLY A 25 -8.76 6.30 14.44
C GLY A 25 -9.11 7.78 14.61
N GLU A 26 -8.38 8.71 13.99
CA GLU A 26 -8.70 10.14 14.01
C GLU A 26 -10.08 10.41 13.38
N ARG A 27 -10.36 9.81 12.22
CA ARG A 27 -11.67 9.95 11.56
C ARG A 27 -12.80 9.33 12.38
N MET A 28 -12.58 8.18 13.01
CA MET A 28 -13.58 7.58 13.89
C MET A 28 -13.80 8.43 15.14
N SER A 29 -12.78 9.07 15.69
CA SER A 29 -12.92 10.03 16.79
C SER A 29 -13.74 11.25 16.38
N HIS A 30 -13.54 11.79 15.18
CA HIS A 30 -14.36 12.90 14.64
C HIS A 30 -15.84 12.50 14.45
N LYS A 31 -16.11 11.20 14.20
CA LYS A 31 -17.48 10.66 14.15
C LYS A 31 -18.05 10.31 15.54
N GLY A 32 -17.42 10.75 16.63
CA GLY A 32 -17.92 10.61 18.00
C GLY A 32 -17.63 9.24 18.64
N HIS A 33 -16.63 8.50 18.17
CA HIS A 33 -16.20 7.23 18.79
C HIS A 33 -15.01 7.47 19.70
N GLU A 34 -14.97 6.74 20.83
CA GLU A 34 -13.85 6.76 21.77
C GLU A 34 -12.75 5.82 21.23
N VAL A 35 -11.60 6.38 20.85
CA VAL A 35 -10.49 5.63 20.27
C VAL A 35 -9.27 5.69 21.16
N THR A 36 -8.71 4.50 21.48
CA THR A 36 -7.46 4.35 22.22
C THR A 36 -6.48 3.51 21.40
N TYR A 37 -5.20 3.90 21.39
CA TYR A 37 -4.16 3.18 20.66
C TYR A 37 -3.28 2.38 21.61
N TRP A 38 -3.14 1.08 21.37
CA TRP A 38 -2.28 0.17 22.10
C TRP A 38 -1.11 -0.29 21.25
N SER A 39 0.09 -0.03 21.71
CA SER A 39 1.34 -0.37 21.04
C SER A 39 2.42 -0.71 22.07
N PRO A 40 3.31 -1.68 21.79
CA PRO A 40 4.48 -1.94 22.63
C PRO A 40 5.33 -0.70 22.82
N GLN A 41 5.68 -0.40 24.07
CA GLN A 41 6.57 0.70 24.41
C GLN A 41 8.04 0.21 24.37
N PRO A 42 9.01 1.03 23.92
CA PRO A 42 10.41 0.65 23.75
C PRO A 42 11.17 0.63 25.10
N ARG A 43 10.81 -0.24 26.04
CA ARG A 43 11.42 -0.31 27.37
C ARG A 43 12.80 -1.00 27.34
N ALA A 44 12.81 -2.28 26.95
CA ALA A 44 14.04 -3.02 26.77
C ALA A 44 14.79 -2.55 25.51
N PHE A 45 14.05 -2.30 24.41
CA PHE A 45 14.60 -1.78 23.17
C PHE A 45 15.43 -0.52 23.37
N ALA A 46 14.90 0.49 24.08
CA ALA A 46 15.62 1.75 24.35
C ALA A 46 16.94 1.53 25.13
N ARG A 47 16.99 0.53 26.04
CA ARG A 47 18.18 0.23 26.83
C ARG A 47 19.28 -0.44 26.01
N PHE A 48 18.93 -1.20 24.97
CA PHE A 48 19.86 -1.95 24.15
C PHE A 48 20.00 -1.40 22.73
N GLN A 49 19.48 -0.20 22.47
CA GLN A 49 19.55 0.47 21.17
C GLN A 49 21.00 0.63 20.69
N GLY A 50 21.26 0.32 19.42
CA GLY A 50 22.61 0.35 18.83
C GLY A 50 23.49 -0.84 19.18
N THR A 51 23.03 -1.81 19.98
CA THR A 51 23.75 -3.04 20.32
C THR A 51 23.28 -4.24 19.50
N ARG A 52 24.06 -5.36 19.56
CA ARG A 52 23.64 -6.63 18.94
C ARG A 52 22.37 -7.23 19.56
N LEU A 53 21.99 -6.78 20.75
CA LEU A 53 20.80 -7.25 21.47
C LEU A 53 19.54 -6.42 21.17
N GLU A 54 19.66 -5.29 20.46
CA GLU A 54 18.55 -4.39 20.11
C GLU A 54 17.32 -5.14 19.56
N LYS A 55 17.52 -6.01 18.58
CA LYS A 55 16.45 -6.79 17.97
C LYS A 55 15.74 -7.71 18.98
N TRP A 56 16.49 -8.36 19.85
CA TRP A 56 15.94 -9.27 20.87
C TRP A 56 15.21 -8.50 21.98
N ALA A 57 15.74 -7.35 22.37
CA ALA A 57 15.10 -6.44 23.29
C ALA A 57 13.75 -5.94 22.76
N GLY A 58 13.68 -5.61 21.46
CA GLY A 58 12.42 -5.27 20.80
C GLY A 58 11.41 -6.43 20.77
N TYR A 59 11.86 -7.67 20.58
CA TYR A 59 11.00 -8.84 20.68
C TYR A 59 10.52 -9.08 22.12
N PHE A 60 11.36 -8.83 23.12
CA PHE A 60 10.97 -8.91 24.53
C PHE A 60 9.88 -7.89 24.87
N ASP A 61 10.00 -6.63 24.41
CA ASP A 61 8.97 -5.62 24.57
C ASP A 61 7.65 -6.05 23.90
N GLN A 62 7.71 -6.63 22.70
CA GLN A 62 6.53 -6.98 21.91
C GLN A 62 5.83 -8.26 22.40
N TYR A 63 6.57 -9.27 22.84
CA TYR A 63 6.00 -10.61 23.07
C TYR A 63 6.01 -11.04 24.53
N VAL A 64 6.63 -10.27 25.42
CA VAL A 64 6.61 -10.51 26.87
C VAL A 64 5.96 -9.35 27.62
N LEU A 65 6.52 -8.16 27.53
CA LEU A 65 6.03 -7.01 28.32
C LEU A 65 4.66 -6.52 27.84
N PHE A 66 4.46 -6.37 26.56
CA PHE A 66 3.20 -5.88 26.01
C PHE A 66 2.01 -6.84 26.29
N PRO A 67 2.10 -8.16 26.06
CA PRO A 67 1.02 -9.07 26.44
C PRO A 67 0.69 -9.07 27.93
N ALA A 68 1.69 -8.95 28.81
CA ALA A 68 1.46 -8.84 30.24
C ALA A 68 0.71 -7.55 30.60
N TRP A 69 1.09 -6.43 29.97
CA TRP A 69 0.39 -5.17 30.11
C TRP A 69 -1.05 -5.22 29.59
N VAL A 70 -1.26 -5.78 28.39
CA VAL A 70 -2.60 -5.95 27.79
C VAL A 70 -3.52 -6.73 28.73
N ARG A 71 -3.09 -7.89 29.27
CA ARG A 71 -3.90 -8.67 30.20
C ARG A 71 -4.33 -7.87 31.43
N ARG A 72 -3.47 -7.00 31.94
CA ARG A 72 -3.81 -6.11 33.07
C ARG A 72 -4.82 -5.04 32.65
N GLN A 73 -4.71 -4.47 31.43
CA GLN A 73 -5.70 -3.48 30.97
C GLN A 73 -7.09 -4.09 30.75
N LEU A 74 -7.16 -5.32 30.24
CA LEU A 74 -8.42 -6.01 29.94
C LEU A 74 -9.36 -6.14 31.14
N THR A 75 -8.82 -6.18 32.38
CA THR A 75 -9.63 -6.29 33.62
C THR A 75 -10.44 -5.03 33.92
N HIS A 76 -10.09 -3.88 33.32
CA HIS A 76 -10.73 -2.59 33.55
C HIS A 76 -11.58 -2.12 32.37
N LEU A 77 -11.61 -2.86 31.25
CA LEU A 77 -12.34 -2.47 30.07
C LEU A 77 -13.74 -3.06 30.00
N ASP A 78 -14.65 -2.25 29.48
CA ASP A 78 -16.01 -2.62 29.13
C ASP A 78 -16.02 -3.86 28.24
N PRO A 79 -16.84 -4.89 28.53
CA PRO A 79 -16.98 -6.07 27.69
C PRO A 79 -17.32 -5.77 26.23
N GLN A 80 -18.05 -4.70 25.95
CA GLN A 80 -18.43 -4.25 24.60
C GLN A 80 -17.35 -3.41 23.90
N THR A 81 -16.13 -3.32 24.46
CA THR A 81 -15.01 -2.68 23.77
C THR A 81 -14.58 -3.52 22.57
N LEU A 82 -14.54 -2.90 21.38
CA LEU A 82 -14.05 -3.55 20.16
C LEU A 82 -12.54 -3.40 20.03
N PHE A 83 -11.85 -4.51 19.88
CA PHE A 83 -10.41 -4.54 19.60
C PHE A 83 -10.13 -4.61 18.11
N VAL A 84 -9.44 -3.61 17.58
CA VAL A 84 -9.13 -3.45 16.15
C VAL A 84 -7.64 -3.68 15.93
N PHE A 85 -7.29 -4.75 15.25
CA PHE A 85 -5.93 -5.00 14.82
C PHE A 85 -5.70 -4.33 13.47
N CYS A 86 -4.85 -3.31 13.44
CA CYS A 86 -4.63 -2.51 12.23
C CYS A 86 -3.85 -3.24 11.12
N ASP A 87 -3.35 -4.45 11.40
CA ASP A 87 -2.60 -5.28 10.47
C ASP A 87 -2.67 -6.76 10.91
N GLN A 88 -2.77 -7.68 9.97
CA GLN A 88 -2.69 -9.12 10.23
C GLN A 88 -1.32 -9.55 10.80
N ALA A 89 -0.26 -8.77 10.56
CA ALA A 89 1.04 -9.02 11.16
C ALA A 89 1.05 -8.88 12.69
N LEU A 90 0.03 -8.25 13.27
CA LEU A 90 -0.21 -8.19 14.72
C LEU A 90 -0.85 -9.48 15.27
N GLY A 91 -1.00 -10.49 14.44
CA GLY A 91 -1.58 -11.80 14.78
C GLY A 91 -1.14 -12.39 16.12
N PRO A 92 0.13 -12.33 16.54
CA PRO A 92 0.57 -12.84 17.84
C PRO A 92 -0.18 -12.31 19.06
N TRP A 93 -0.84 -11.15 18.94
CA TRP A 93 -1.61 -10.54 20.03
C TRP A 93 -3.10 -10.84 19.96
N VAL A 94 -3.63 -11.38 18.85
CA VAL A 94 -5.03 -11.77 18.71
C VAL A 94 -5.49 -12.72 19.81
N PRO A 95 -4.71 -13.75 20.21
CA PRO A 95 -5.12 -14.64 21.29
C PRO A 95 -5.37 -13.96 22.64
N LEU A 96 -4.89 -12.74 22.85
CA LEU A 96 -5.11 -11.99 24.10
C LEU A 96 -6.56 -11.52 24.27
N VAL A 97 -7.30 -11.40 23.16
CA VAL A 97 -8.67 -10.87 23.09
C VAL A 97 -9.60 -11.74 22.23
N ALA A 98 -9.24 -13.02 22.00
CA ALA A 98 -9.99 -13.90 21.11
C ALA A 98 -11.42 -14.21 21.61
N ASP A 99 -11.69 -14.04 22.90
CA ASP A 99 -12.98 -14.17 23.58
C ASP A 99 -13.77 -12.84 23.67
N ARG A 100 -13.19 -11.74 23.19
CA ARG A 100 -13.76 -10.38 23.19
C ARG A 100 -14.11 -9.96 21.76
N PRO A 101 -14.99 -8.96 21.58
CA PRO A 101 -15.22 -8.37 20.24
C PRO A 101 -13.90 -7.89 19.62
N HIS A 102 -13.55 -8.43 18.45
CA HIS A 102 -12.31 -8.07 17.77
C HIS A 102 -12.45 -8.17 16.26
N VAL A 103 -11.63 -7.40 15.54
CA VAL A 103 -11.53 -7.46 14.08
C VAL A 103 -10.06 -7.28 13.66
N VAL A 104 -9.64 -8.01 12.62
CA VAL A 104 -8.29 -7.92 12.06
C VAL A 104 -8.37 -7.34 10.66
N HIS A 105 -7.65 -6.24 10.42
CA HIS A 105 -7.43 -5.72 9.09
C HIS A 105 -6.32 -6.51 8.40
N ALA A 106 -6.57 -6.93 7.15
CA ALA A 106 -5.60 -7.61 6.32
C ALA A 106 -5.25 -6.73 5.11
N HIS A 107 -3.98 -6.38 4.97
CA HIS A 107 -3.48 -5.49 3.91
C HIS A 107 -2.88 -6.26 2.75
N ASP A 108 -2.05 -7.26 3.01
CA ASP A 108 -1.49 -8.19 2.01
C ASP A 108 -0.98 -9.45 2.70
N LEU A 109 -0.75 -10.50 1.92
CA LEU A 109 -0.12 -11.73 2.41
C LEU A 109 1.28 -11.96 1.80
N LEU A 110 1.91 -10.90 1.25
CA LEU A 110 3.18 -11.03 0.52
C LEU A 110 4.29 -11.63 1.38
N ALA A 111 4.45 -11.17 2.63
CA ALA A 111 5.43 -11.71 3.55
C ALA A 111 5.17 -13.19 3.89
N LEU A 112 3.92 -13.58 4.08
CA LEU A 112 3.53 -14.97 4.31
C LEU A 112 3.78 -15.83 3.07
N ARG A 113 3.38 -15.36 1.88
CA ARG A 113 3.63 -16.05 0.60
C ARG A 113 5.11 -16.23 0.32
N SER A 114 5.95 -15.21 0.60
CA SER A 114 7.41 -15.31 0.55
C SER A 114 7.92 -16.39 1.48
N ALA A 115 7.42 -16.45 2.73
CA ALA A 115 7.81 -17.46 3.71
C ALA A 115 7.37 -18.88 3.34
N MET A 116 6.30 -19.02 2.53
CA MET A 116 5.84 -20.28 1.96
C MET A 116 6.63 -20.70 0.70
N GLY A 117 7.54 -19.84 0.20
CA GLY A 117 8.33 -20.12 -1.01
C GLY A 117 7.57 -19.85 -2.33
N LEU A 118 6.41 -19.17 -2.26
CA LEU A 118 5.56 -18.87 -3.42
C LEU A 118 6.05 -17.65 -4.22
N ILE A 119 6.96 -16.85 -3.66
CA ILE A 119 7.54 -15.67 -4.28
C ILE A 119 9.05 -15.86 -4.42
N GLN A 120 9.49 -16.24 -5.60
CA GLN A 120 10.90 -16.53 -5.88
C GLN A 120 11.78 -15.27 -5.82
N GLN A 121 11.24 -14.11 -6.18
CA GLN A 121 11.93 -12.81 -6.18
C GLN A 121 12.24 -12.29 -4.78
N ASN A 122 11.59 -12.84 -3.75
CA ASN A 122 11.75 -12.43 -2.36
C ASN A 122 11.84 -13.63 -1.41
N PRO A 123 12.91 -14.43 -1.47
CA PRO A 123 13.05 -15.63 -0.63
C PRO A 123 13.19 -15.26 0.84
N THR A 124 12.45 -15.94 1.70
CA THR A 124 12.49 -15.73 3.14
C THR A 124 13.37 -16.79 3.82
N GLY A 125 14.32 -16.35 4.66
CA GLY A 125 15.16 -17.23 5.46
C GLY A 125 14.37 -18.01 6.54
N TRP A 126 14.99 -19.03 7.12
CA TRP A 126 14.33 -19.95 8.06
C TRP A 126 13.71 -19.25 9.27
N SER A 127 14.39 -18.25 9.87
CA SER A 127 13.87 -17.50 11.01
C SER A 127 12.63 -16.64 10.62
N GLY A 128 12.65 -16.05 9.43
CA GLY A 128 11.49 -15.35 8.89
C GLY A 128 10.29 -16.28 8.63
N ARG A 129 10.57 -17.51 8.15
CA ARG A 129 9.51 -18.54 7.98
C ARG A 129 8.87 -18.93 9.31
N LEU A 130 9.68 -19.10 10.36
CA LEU A 130 9.15 -19.37 11.72
C LEU A 130 8.33 -18.18 12.24
N TYR A 131 8.82 -16.97 12.02
CA TYR A 131 8.11 -15.77 12.43
C TYR A 131 6.76 -15.60 11.69
N GLN A 132 6.70 -15.84 10.38
CA GLN A 132 5.45 -15.81 9.64
C GLN A 132 4.48 -16.93 10.06
N ARG A 133 4.98 -18.11 10.45
CA ARG A 133 4.15 -19.16 11.06
C ARG A 133 3.55 -18.71 12.40
N TYR A 134 4.32 -18.02 13.22
CA TYR A 134 3.87 -17.48 14.50
C TYR A 134 2.78 -16.42 14.30
N ILE A 135 2.98 -15.47 13.38
CA ILE A 135 1.98 -14.48 12.99
C ILE A 135 0.69 -15.19 12.51
N ARG A 136 0.82 -16.12 11.57
CA ARG A 136 -0.32 -16.86 11.02
C ARG A 136 -1.10 -17.60 12.09
N ARG A 137 -0.44 -18.34 12.97
CA ARG A 137 -1.10 -19.05 14.09
C ARG A 137 -1.87 -18.11 15.01
N GLY A 138 -1.38 -16.91 15.18
CA GLY A 138 -2.03 -15.89 15.98
C GLY A 138 -3.30 -15.36 15.31
N PHE A 139 -3.22 -14.85 14.09
CA PHE A 139 -4.40 -14.31 13.41
C PHE A 139 -5.43 -15.40 13.04
N GLN A 140 -5.07 -16.69 12.94
CA GLN A 140 -6.02 -17.79 12.79
C GLN A 140 -6.98 -17.93 13.99
N LYS A 141 -6.72 -17.28 15.11
CA LYS A 141 -7.62 -17.22 16.26
C LYS A 141 -8.66 -16.10 16.14
N ALA A 142 -8.51 -15.21 15.16
CA ALA A 142 -9.50 -14.17 14.91
C ALA A 142 -10.75 -14.74 14.24
N ARG A 143 -11.89 -14.12 14.55
CA ARG A 143 -13.21 -14.49 14.01
C ARG A 143 -13.69 -13.55 12.92
N HIS A 144 -13.22 -12.30 12.93
CA HIS A 144 -13.71 -11.24 12.07
C HIS A 144 -12.53 -10.57 11.35
N PHE A 145 -12.65 -10.44 10.02
CA PHE A 145 -11.62 -9.85 9.17
C PHE A 145 -12.20 -8.81 8.25
N ILE A 146 -11.41 -7.79 8.01
CA ILE A 146 -11.62 -6.81 6.93
C ILE A 146 -10.39 -6.84 6.04
N SER A 147 -10.58 -7.13 4.78
CA SER A 147 -9.52 -7.12 3.77
C SER A 147 -9.61 -5.87 2.91
N VAL A 148 -8.46 -5.28 2.56
CA VAL A 148 -8.40 -4.04 1.77
C VAL A 148 -8.68 -4.24 0.27
N SER A 149 -8.77 -5.50 -0.17
CA SER A 149 -9.14 -5.89 -1.53
C SER A 149 -9.73 -7.29 -1.54
N LYS A 150 -10.43 -7.64 -2.61
CA LYS A 150 -10.94 -8.99 -2.83
C LYS A 150 -9.78 -9.99 -2.93
N ARG A 151 -8.69 -9.59 -3.61
CA ARG A 151 -7.45 -10.38 -3.67
C ARG A 151 -6.92 -10.72 -2.29
N THR A 152 -6.83 -9.73 -1.39
CA THR A 152 -6.35 -9.94 -0.01
C THR A 152 -7.30 -10.87 0.76
N GLN A 153 -8.61 -10.75 0.55
CA GLN A 153 -9.61 -11.65 1.17
C GLN A 153 -9.41 -13.10 0.72
N ASP A 154 -9.24 -13.33 -0.56
CA ASP A 154 -9.04 -14.67 -1.13
C ASP A 154 -7.72 -15.28 -0.65
N GLU A 155 -6.63 -14.50 -0.64
CA GLU A 155 -5.33 -14.92 -0.13
C GLU A 155 -5.36 -15.23 1.38
N LEU A 156 -6.14 -14.49 2.16
CA LEU A 156 -6.32 -14.73 3.58
C LEU A 156 -6.94 -16.12 3.85
N VAL A 157 -7.89 -16.53 3.04
CA VAL A 157 -8.47 -17.89 3.10
C VAL A 157 -7.46 -18.93 2.58
N GLN A 158 -6.88 -18.69 1.41
CA GLN A 158 -6.01 -19.63 0.71
C GLN A 158 -4.69 -19.89 1.45
N TYR A 159 -3.99 -18.84 1.90
CA TYR A 159 -2.67 -18.94 2.51
C TYR A 159 -2.68 -18.72 4.02
N GLY A 160 -3.60 -17.89 4.51
CA GLY A 160 -3.82 -17.68 5.93
C GLY A 160 -4.49 -18.87 6.61
N HIS A 161 -5.27 -19.67 5.83
CA HIS A 161 -6.07 -20.78 6.33
C HIS A 161 -7.02 -20.37 7.47
N VAL A 162 -7.65 -19.23 7.34
CA VAL A 162 -8.66 -18.73 8.27
C VAL A 162 -10.05 -19.25 7.92
N ARG A 163 -10.92 -19.34 8.94
CA ARG A 163 -12.34 -19.63 8.80
C ARG A 163 -13.12 -18.54 9.53
N PRO A 164 -13.31 -17.37 8.91
CA PRO A 164 -13.91 -16.22 9.58
C PRO A 164 -15.42 -16.39 9.75
N GLN A 165 -15.95 -15.85 10.84
CA GLN A 165 -17.40 -15.64 11.03
C GLN A 165 -17.87 -14.41 10.24
N THR A 166 -17.02 -13.39 10.13
CA THR A 166 -17.22 -12.24 9.27
C THR A 166 -15.97 -12.03 8.43
N SER A 167 -16.14 -11.93 7.12
CA SER A 167 -15.08 -11.57 6.17
C SER A 167 -15.63 -10.51 5.23
N ALA A 168 -15.19 -9.28 5.40
CA ALA A 168 -15.62 -8.14 4.59
C ALA A 168 -14.46 -7.60 3.74
N VAL A 169 -14.77 -7.10 2.56
CA VAL A 169 -13.86 -6.26 1.79
C VAL A 169 -14.26 -4.81 2.02
N VAL A 170 -13.33 -4.01 2.49
CA VAL A 170 -13.47 -2.56 2.58
C VAL A 170 -12.25 -1.93 1.96
N TYR A 171 -12.45 -1.29 0.81
CA TYR A 171 -11.39 -0.59 0.13
C TYR A 171 -10.86 0.56 0.98
N ASN A 172 -9.55 0.78 0.93
CA ASN A 172 -8.95 1.91 1.63
C ASN A 172 -9.44 3.22 1.02
N GLY A 173 -9.71 4.20 1.88
CA GLY A 173 -9.91 5.57 1.45
C GLY A 173 -8.59 6.23 1.02
N LEU A 174 -8.67 7.26 0.21
CA LEU A 174 -7.54 8.14 -0.10
C LEU A 174 -6.93 8.69 1.20
N ASN A 175 -5.61 8.63 1.32
CA ASN A 175 -4.88 9.10 2.50
C ASN A 175 -4.66 10.62 2.54
N TYR A 176 -4.93 11.29 1.43
CA TYR A 176 -4.92 12.74 1.21
C TYR A 176 -6.06 13.06 0.23
N PRO A 177 -6.71 14.23 0.29
CA PRO A 177 -7.82 14.59 -0.59
C PRO A 177 -7.32 14.99 -1.98
N TYR A 178 -6.66 14.03 -2.67
CA TYR A 178 -6.18 14.23 -4.04
C TYR A 178 -7.31 14.66 -4.97
N GLN A 179 -7.02 15.67 -5.76
CA GLN A 179 -7.92 16.22 -6.77
C GLN A 179 -7.12 16.78 -7.94
N GLU A 180 -7.77 17.01 -9.05
CA GLU A 180 -7.16 17.67 -10.18
C GLU A 180 -6.79 19.13 -9.85
N VAL A 181 -5.54 19.48 -10.07
CA VAL A 181 -5.03 20.84 -9.91
C VAL A 181 -4.97 21.52 -11.30
N PRO A 182 -5.45 22.78 -11.44
CA PRO A 182 -5.30 23.53 -12.68
C PRO A 182 -3.83 23.56 -13.14
N ARG A 183 -3.62 23.43 -14.45
CA ARG A 183 -2.30 23.24 -15.04
C ARG A 183 -1.29 24.33 -14.64
N ASP A 184 -1.70 25.59 -14.67
CA ASP A 184 -0.87 26.74 -14.29
C ASP A 184 -0.46 26.70 -12.82
N VAL A 185 -1.39 26.34 -11.93
CA VAL A 185 -1.12 26.17 -10.49
C VAL A 185 -0.19 24.98 -10.24
N ALA A 186 -0.40 23.87 -10.92
CA ALA A 186 0.46 22.69 -10.79
C ALA A 186 1.90 22.98 -11.27
N LEU A 187 2.05 23.66 -12.40
CA LEU A 187 3.36 24.11 -12.92
C LEU A 187 4.05 25.02 -11.91
N GLN A 188 3.35 26.01 -11.37
CA GLN A 188 3.91 26.94 -10.38
C GLN A 188 4.37 26.22 -9.12
N ARG A 189 3.56 25.30 -8.58
CA ARG A 189 3.92 24.50 -7.38
C ARG A 189 5.18 23.66 -7.59
N LEU A 190 5.26 22.96 -8.74
CA LEU A 190 6.41 22.11 -9.04
C LEU A 190 7.68 22.93 -9.30
N GLN A 191 7.57 24.09 -9.98
CA GLN A 191 8.69 25.01 -10.18
C GLN A 191 9.19 25.60 -8.85
N ALA A 192 8.27 26.01 -7.96
CA ALA A 192 8.61 26.49 -6.63
C ALA A 192 9.31 25.42 -5.76
N ALA A 193 8.99 24.14 -5.98
CA ALA A 193 9.67 23.00 -5.37
C ALA A 193 11.03 22.66 -6.04
N GLY A 194 11.47 23.42 -7.05
CA GLY A 194 12.75 23.20 -7.75
C GLY A 194 12.78 21.95 -8.63
N LEU A 195 11.61 21.46 -9.06
CA LEU A 195 11.52 20.25 -9.88
C LEU A 195 11.71 20.52 -11.37
N PRO A 196 12.22 19.56 -12.17
CA PRO A 196 12.54 19.72 -13.58
C PRO A 196 11.28 19.69 -14.46
N VAL A 197 10.44 20.72 -14.39
CA VAL A 197 9.14 20.76 -15.08
C VAL A 197 9.29 20.83 -16.58
N ASP A 198 8.64 19.91 -17.30
CA ASP A 198 8.53 19.93 -18.76
C ASP A 198 7.15 20.49 -19.15
N PRO A 199 7.06 21.45 -20.08
CA PRO A 199 5.79 22.04 -20.49
C PRO A 199 4.85 21.04 -21.15
N ASP A 200 5.34 19.98 -21.77
CA ASP A 200 4.50 18.95 -22.39
C ASP A 200 4.04 17.85 -21.42
N GLY A 201 4.48 17.96 -20.17
CA GLY A 201 4.19 17.01 -19.11
C GLY A 201 5.24 15.88 -19.04
N MET A 202 4.90 14.78 -18.35
CA MET A 202 5.81 13.66 -18.14
C MET A 202 5.07 12.33 -18.08
N LEU A 203 5.79 11.24 -18.21
CA LEU A 203 5.40 9.95 -17.66
C LEU A 203 5.79 9.91 -16.18
N LEU A 204 4.91 9.42 -15.32
CA LEU A 204 5.13 9.43 -13.87
C LEU A 204 5.12 8.00 -13.31
N HIS A 205 6.04 7.72 -12.40
CA HIS A 205 6.01 6.52 -11.54
C HIS A 205 6.19 6.92 -10.08
N VAL A 206 5.40 6.31 -9.19
CA VAL A 206 5.51 6.49 -7.73
C VAL A 206 5.70 5.12 -7.09
N GLY A 207 6.85 4.91 -6.48
CA GLY A 207 7.14 3.64 -5.84
C GLY A 207 8.48 3.63 -5.11
N GLY A 208 8.64 2.69 -4.18
CA GLY A 208 9.92 2.45 -3.52
C GLY A 208 10.77 1.39 -4.24
N ASP A 209 11.85 0.96 -3.56
CA ASP A 209 12.79 -0.06 -4.10
C ASP A 209 12.33 -1.51 -3.82
N GLN A 210 11.05 -1.71 -3.47
CA GLN A 210 10.51 -3.06 -3.23
C GLN A 210 10.41 -3.82 -4.55
N TRP A 211 10.73 -5.12 -4.50
CA TRP A 211 10.75 -6.00 -5.67
C TRP A 211 9.46 -5.97 -6.49
N TYR A 212 8.31 -5.87 -5.81
CA TYR A 212 6.99 -5.91 -6.44
C TYR A 212 6.60 -4.61 -7.17
N LYS A 213 7.30 -3.50 -6.92
CA LYS A 213 7.07 -2.22 -7.65
C LYS A 213 7.59 -2.26 -9.08
N ASN A 214 8.31 -3.31 -9.45
CA ASN A 214 8.77 -3.54 -10.83
C ASN A 214 9.54 -2.37 -11.45
N THR A 215 10.37 -1.69 -10.66
CA THR A 215 11.11 -0.47 -11.07
C THR A 215 11.93 -0.69 -12.34
N ALA A 216 12.62 -1.84 -12.47
CA ALA A 216 13.34 -2.17 -13.71
C ALA A 216 12.38 -2.33 -14.92
N GLY A 217 11.21 -2.93 -14.70
CA GLY A 217 10.17 -3.04 -15.73
C GLY A 217 9.64 -1.67 -16.18
N VAL A 218 9.45 -0.72 -15.24
CA VAL A 218 9.05 0.67 -15.58
C VAL A 218 10.09 1.31 -16.49
N ILE A 219 11.39 1.16 -16.20
CA ILE A 219 12.47 1.73 -16.99
C ILE A 219 12.56 1.07 -18.38
N HIS A 220 12.42 -0.26 -18.47
CA HIS A 220 12.38 -0.93 -19.78
C HIS A 220 11.12 -0.53 -20.58
N LEU A 221 9.98 -0.32 -19.92
CA LEU A 221 8.77 0.16 -20.58
C LEU A 221 8.96 1.59 -21.11
N TYR A 222 9.62 2.44 -20.33
CA TYR A 222 10.03 3.76 -20.77
C TYR A 222 11.01 3.72 -21.95
N SER A 223 12.00 2.82 -21.91
CA SER A 223 12.94 2.65 -23.02
C SER A 223 12.23 2.26 -24.31
N ALA A 224 11.25 1.33 -24.23
CA ALA A 224 10.44 0.94 -25.37
C ALA A 224 9.60 2.11 -25.92
N TYR A 225 9.07 2.98 -25.04
CA TYR A 225 8.38 4.19 -25.44
C TYR A 225 9.32 5.17 -26.17
N VAL A 226 10.54 5.40 -25.63
CA VAL A 226 11.55 6.27 -26.25
C VAL A 226 11.99 5.76 -27.61
N GLU A 227 12.08 4.43 -27.81
CA GLU A 227 12.36 3.82 -29.11
C GLU A 227 11.24 4.08 -30.15
N HIS A 228 9.99 4.23 -29.67
CA HIS A 228 8.81 4.36 -30.49
C HIS A 228 8.48 5.80 -30.94
N THR A 229 8.98 6.83 -30.25
CA THR A 229 8.67 8.24 -30.55
C THR A 229 9.94 9.07 -30.82
N ASP A 230 9.83 10.11 -31.65
CA ASP A 230 10.94 11.01 -31.93
C ASP A 230 11.13 12.06 -30.84
N ASP A 231 10.08 12.49 -30.15
CA ASP A 231 10.11 13.45 -29.05
C ASP A 231 9.54 12.83 -27.75
N PRO A 232 10.36 12.09 -27.01
CA PRO A 232 9.90 11.41 -25.82
C PRO A 232 9.73 12.36 -24.62
N LEU A 233 8.59 12.26 -23.95
CA LEU A 233 8.37 12.86 -22.66
C LEU A 233 9.37 12.34 -21.62
N PRO A 234 9.78 13.13 -20.63
CA PRO A 234 10.59 12.64 -19.53
C PRO A 234 9.84 11.64 -18.64
N LEU A 235 10.58 10.73 -18.02
CA LEU A 235 10.07 9.86 -16.97
C LEU A 235 10.45 10.43 -15.59
N TRP A 236 9.47 10.72 -14.78
CA TRP A 236 9.66 11.04 -13.37
C TRP A 236 9.44 9.80 -12.51
N MET A 237 10.48 9.45 -11.76
CA MET A 237 10.47 8.36 -10.77
C MET A 237 10.45 8.96 -9.37
N VAL A 238 9.27 9.03 -8.74
CA VAL A 238 9.14 9.46 -7.34
C VAL A 238 9.55 8.29 -6.45
N SER A 239 10.86 8.15 -6.30
CA SER A 239 11.51 7.06 -5.57
C SER A 239 12.95 7.46 -5.20
N PRO A 240 13.58 6.78 -4.21
CA PRO A 240 15.01 6.90 -3.99
C PRO A 240 15.81 6.51 -5.23
N PRO A 241 17.02 7.05 -5.43
CA PRO A 241 17.95 6.58 -6.47
C PRO A 241 18.15 5.06 -6.37
N PRO A 242 18.22 4.36 -7.51
CA PRO A 242 18.23 2.91 -7.53
C PRO A 242 19.54 2.35 -6.96
N ARG A 243 19.39 1.40 -6.03
CA ARG A 243 20.51 0.63 -5.46
C ARG A 243 20.62 -0.77 -6.04
N ARG A 244 19.56 -1.28 -6.63
CA ARG A 244 19.49 -2.64 -7.21
C ARG A 244 20.20 -2.66 -8.55
N ALA A 245 21.02 -3.70 -8.77
CA ALA A 245 21.82 -3.87 -9.98
C ALA A 245 20.96 -4.01 -11.25
N ASP A 246 19.81 -4.70 -11.16
CA ASP A 246 18.87 -4.84 -12.28
C ASP A 246 18.25 -3.50 -12.70
N VAL A 247 17.98 -2.60 -11.76
CA VAL A 247 17.47 -1.25 -12.04
C VAL A 247 18.54 -0.37 -12.65
N GLN A 248 19.78 -0.45 -12.14
CA GLN A 248 20.94 0.27 -12.71
C GLN A 248 21.24 -0.18 -14.14
N ALA A 249 21.17 -1.50 -14.39
CA ALA A 249 21.35 -2.05 -15.73
C ALA A 249 20.26 -1.54 -16.69
N ALA A 250 18.99 -1.52 -16.26
CA ALA A 250 17.90 -0.99 -17.07
C ALA A 250 18.08 0.50 -17.40
N LEU A 251 18.58 1.30 -16.44
CA LEU A 251 18.90 2.72 -16.67
C LEU A 251 20.01 2.93 -17.70
N ALA A 252 21.05 2.11 -17.64
CA ALA A 252 22.17 2.19 -18.60
C ALA A 252 21.72 1.86 -20.05
N GLU A 253 20.59 1.23 -20.23
CA GLU A 253 20.00 0.85 -21.52
C GLU A 253 18.95 1.83 -22.05
N VAL A 254 18.64 2.89 -21.30
CA VAL A 254 17.71 3.94 -21.77
C VAL A 254 18.37 4.65 -22.97
N PRO A 255 17.65 4.76 -24.12
CA PRO A 255 18.19 5.46 -25.29
C PRO A 255 18.57 6.91 -24.95
N ALA A 256 19.58 7.46 -25.65
CA ALA A 256 20.14 8.79 -25.35
C ALA A 256 19.13 9.95 -25.41
N ARG A 257 18.00 9.77 -26.11
CA ARG A 257 16.88 10.75 -26.14
C ARG A 257 16.02 10.69 -24.89
N GLY A 258 16.09 9.61 -24.11
CA GLY A 258 15.30 9.44 -22.90
C GLY A 258 15.84 10.25 -21.73
N ARG A 259 14.94 10.81 -20.93
CA ARG A 259 15.25 11.61 -19.73
C ARG A 259 14.57 10.98 -18.54
N VAL A 260 15.35 10.47 -17.56
CA VAL A 260 14.83 9.86 -16.34
C VAL A 260 15.25 10.67 -15.13
N HIS A 261 14.29 11.14 -14.34
CA HIS A 261 14.52 11.94 -13.14
C HIS A 261 14.07 11.18 -11.89
N PHE A 262 14.99 10.96 -10.95
CA PHE A 262 14.67 10.40 -9.63
C PHE A 262 14.40 11.54 -8.66
N LEU A 263 13.18 11.59 -8.12
CA LEU A 263 12.68 12.65 -7.26
C LEU A 263 12.41 12.08 -5.86
N GLN A 264 12.81 12.81 -4.83
CA GLN A 264 12.59 12.42 -3.43
C GLN A 264 11.99 13.56 -2.63
N GLY A 265 11.27 13.22 -1.56
CA GLY A 265 10.79 14.21 -0.61
C GLY A 265 9.61 15.06 -1.11
N LEU A 266 8.92 14.63 -2.19
CA LEU A 266 7.70 15.29 -2.60
C LEU A 266 6.67 15.19 -1.48
N ASP A 267 6.11 16.32 -1.09
CA ASP A 267 4.93 16.35 -0.24
C ASP A 267 3.65 16.02 -1.04
N ASN A 268 2.53 15.97 -0.35
CA ASN A 268 1.27 15.61 -1.00
C ASN A 268 0.84 16.63 -2.06
N GLU A 269 1.11 17.93 -1.88
CA GLU A 269 0.74 18.98 -2.84
C GLU A 269 1.58 18.91 -4.12
N ALA A 270 2.87 18.66 -4.00
CA ALA A 270 3.76 18.45 -5.13
C ALA A 270 3.40 17.15 -5.87
N LEU A 271 3.07 16.09 -5.13
CA LEU A 271 2.65 14.82 -5.73
C LEU A 271 1.29 14.94 -6.45
N GLU A 272 0.32 15.64 -5.88
CA GLU A 272 -0.97 15.99 -6.49
C GLU A 272 -0.77 16.75 -7.81
N SER A 273 0.13 17.74 -7.79
CA SER A 273 0.49 18.53 -8.97
C SER A 273 1.17 17.67 -10.03
N ALA A 274 2.05 16.74 -9.62
CA ALA A 274 2.70 15.81 -10.53
C ALA A 274 1.70 14.85 -11.18
N TYR A 275 0.76 14.29 -10.43
CA TYR A 275 -0.33 13.48 -11.00
C TYR A 275 -1.20 14.29 -11.98
N SER A 276 -1.52 15.54 -11.64
CA SER A 276 -2.37 16.39 -12.49
C SER A 276 -1.72 16.78 -13.82
N LEU A 277 -0.38 16.88 -13.87
CA LEU A 277 0.39 17.19 -15.07
C LEU A 277 0.87 15.94 -15.83
N ALA A 278 0.87 14.77 -15.21
CA ALA A 278 1.33 13.56 -15.86
C ALA A 278 0.44 13.18 -17.05
N ARG A 279 1.08 12.87 -18.18
CA ARG A 279 0.42 12.39 -19.39
C ARG A 279 -0.01 10.93 -19.25
N ALA A 280 0.74 10.15 -18.48
CA ALA A 280 0.35 8.83 -18.01
C ALA A 280 1.11 8.48 -16.73
N PHE A 281 0.44 7.77 -15.82
CA PHE A 281 1.03 7.20 -14.62
C PHE A 281 1.34 5.72 -14.84
N LEU A 282 2.61 5.35 -14.72
CA LEU A 282 3.10 3.99 -14.94
C LEU A 282 3.22 3.24 -13.61
N PHE A 283 2.34 2.29 -13.37
CA PHE A 283 2.31 1.50 -12.13
C PHE A 283 2.21 -0.01 -12.41
N PRO A 284 3.12 -0.60 -13.19
CA PRO A 284 3.07 -2.02 -13.55
C PRO A 284 3.60 -2.91 -12.41
N SER A 285 3.04 -2.75 -11.20
CA SER A 285 3.40 -3.56 -10.03
C SER A 285 3.13 -5.04 -10.26
N LEU A 286 4.00 -5.91 -9.71
CA LEU A 286 3.89 -7.37 -9.79
C LEU A 286 2.94 -7.93 -8.71
N ALA A 287 2.78 -7.21 -7.63
CA ALA A 287 1.88 -7.54 -6.52
C ALA A 287 1.61 -6.31 -5.65
N GLU A 288 0.42 -6.23 -5.11
CA GLU A 288 0.01 -5.19 -4.16
C GLU A 288 -1.00 -5.78 -3.17
N GLY A 289 -1.21 -5.09 -2.05
CA GLY A 289 -2.36 -5.35 -1.21
C GLY A 289 -3.58 -4.54 -1.64
N PHE A 290 -3.35 -3.29 -2.10
CA PHE A 290 -4.39 -2.37 -2.54
C PHE A 290 -3.98 -1.60 -3.80
N GLY A 291 -2.93 -0.76 -3.72
CA GLY A 291 -2.50 0.06 -4.85
C GLY A 291 -2.97 1.51 -4.79
N TRP A 292 -2.78 2.18 -3.64
CA TRP A 292 -3.13 3.60 -3.47
C TRP A 292 -2.74 4.52 -4.63
N PRO A 293 -1.51 4.43 -5.18
CA PRO A 293 -1.11 5.33 -6.28
C PRO A 293 -2.02 5.27 -7.51
N ILE A 294 -2.73 4.16 -7.74
CA ILE A 294 -3.69 4.05 -8.85
C ILE A 294 -4.85 5.02 -8.65
N ILE A 295 -5.48 5.00 -7.47
CA ILE A 295 -6.63 5.88 -7.19
C ILE A 295 -6.21 7.33 -6.93
N GLU A 296 -5.00 7.57 -6.41
CA GLU A 296 -4.42 8.91 -6.28
C GLU A 296 -4.27 9.57 -7.66
N ALA A 297 -3.70 8.86 -8.62
CA ALA A 297 -3.57 9.32 -10.00
C ALA A 297 -4.94 9.56 -10.66
N GLN A 298 -5.89 8.63 -10.48
CA GLN A 298 -7.24 8.78 -11.03
C GLN A 298 -8.01 9.95 -10.41
N ALA A 299 -7.86 10.22 -9.11
CA ALA A 299 -8.43 11.37 -8.44
C ALA A 299 -7.95 12.70 -9.04
N CYS A 300 -6.70 12.73 -9.50
CA CYS A 300 -6.12 13.86 -10.25
C CYS A 300 -6.42 13.81 -11.76
N GLY A 301 -7.26 12.88 -12.23
CA GLY A 301 -7.63 12.74 -13.63
C GLY A 301 -6.55 12.10 -14.52
N CYS A 302 -5.41 11.65 -13.97
CA CYS A 302 -4.30 11.07 -14.71
C CYS A 302 -4.66 9.70 -15.32
N PRO A 303 -4.33 9.43 -16.60
CA PRO A 303 -4.41 8.10 -17.18
C PRO A 303 -3.43 7.14 -16.47
N VAL A 304 -3.88 5.94 -16.15
CA VAL A 304 -3.10 4.95 -15.40
C VAL A 304 -2.80 3.73 -16.27
N VAL A 305 -1.53 3.36 -16.35
CA VAL A 305 -1.07 2.09 -16.92
C VAL A 305 -0.65 1.18 -15.78
N THR A 306 -1.34 0.05 -15.61
CA THR A 306 -1.04 -0.92 -14.55
C THR A 306 -1.13 -2.35 -15.06
N THR A 307 -0.71 -3.34 -14.26
CA THR A 307 -0.80 -4.75 -14.64
C THR A 307 -2.23 -5.27 -14.52
N ASN A 308 -2.61 -6.15 -15.46
CA ASN A 308 -3.91 -6.83 -15.45
C ASN A 308 -3.89 -8.01 -14.46
N ASP A 309 -3.66 -7.72 -13.20
CA ASP A 309 -3.78 -8.69 -12.10
C ASP A 309 -4.39 -8.00 -10.86
N ALA A 310 -5.07 -8.78 -10.04
CA ALA A 310 -5.64 -8.24 -8.81
C ALA A 310 -4.53 -8.00 -7.76
N PRO A 311 -4.63 -6.93 -6.97
CA PRO A 311 -5.73 -5.98 -6.87
C PRO A 311 -5.66 -4.80 -7.86
N MET A 312 -4.62 -4.68 -8.70
CA MET A 312 -4.45 -3.53 -9.58
C MET A 312 -5.65 -3.31 -10.50
N ASN A 313 -6.18 -4.40 -11.11
CA ASN A 313 -7.36 -4.29 -11.97
C ASN A 313 -8.68 -4.14 -11.19
N GLU A 314 -8.72 -4.60 -9.95
CA GLU A 314 -9.84 -4.40 -9.03
C GLU A 314 -9.99 -2.92 -8.65
N ILE A 315 -8.88 -2.28 -8.31
CA ILE A 315 -8.83 -0.88 -7.86
C ILE A 315 -8.85 0.09 -9.06
N GLY A 316 -8.14 -0.25 -10.13
CA GLY A 316 -8.06 0.58 -11.33
C GLY A 316 -9.36 0.71 -12.09
N GLY A 317 -10.20 -0.33 -12.06
CA GLY A 317 -11.49 -0.34 -12.73
C GLY A 317 -11.39 -0.26 -14.27
N PRO A 318 -12.46 0.11 -14.95
CA PRO A 318 -12.52 0.05 -16.42
C PRO A 318 -11.74 1.15 -17.14
N LEU A 319 -11.21 2.14 -16.42
CA LEU A 319 -10.57 3.33 -17.01
C LEU A 319 -9.04 3.30 -16.92
N CYS A 320 -8.46 2.21 -16.43
CA CYS A 320 -7.03 1.95 -16.52
C CYS A 320 -6.68 1.22 -17.81
N HIS A 321 -5.47 1.47 -18.29
CA HIS A 321 -4.86 0.75 -19.41
C HIS A 321 -4.05 -0.42 -18.85
N TYR A 322 -4.39 -1.62 -19.22
CA TYR A 322 -3.85 -2.83 -18.60
C TYR A 322 -2.75 -3.47 -19.42
N ALA A 323 -1.54 -3.47 -18.86
CA ALA A 323 -0.41 -4.23 -19.36
C ALA A 323 -0.47 -5.70 -18.87
N PRO A 324 0.06 -6.66 -19.65
CA PRO A 324 0.15 -8.04 -19.17
C PRO A 324 1.06 -8.13 -17.94
N LEU A 325 0.74 -9.02 -16.99
CA LEU A 325 1.65 -9.31 -15.87
C LEU A 325 2.89 -10.05 -16.41
N PRO A 326 4.13 -9.61 -16.08
CA PRO A 326 5.33 -10.33 -16.46
C PRO A 326 5.33 -11.76 -15.86
N THR A 327 5.60 -12.76 -16.68
CA THR A 327 5.75 -14.14 -16.19
C THR A 327 7.10 -14.34 -15.50
N ALA A 328 7.17 -15.29 -14.57
CA ALA A 328 8.43 -15.60 -13.86
C ALA A 328 9.53 -15.95 -14.86
N GLY A 329 10.68 -15.29 -14.74
CA GLY A 329 11.83 -15.47 -15.64
C GLY A 329 11.70 -14.81 -17.02
N GLN A 330 10.61 -14.10 -17.29
CA GLN A 330 10.46 -13.36 -18.54
C GLN A 330 11.46 -12.20 -18.63
N CYS A 331 12.09 -12.05 -19.82
CA CYS A 331 12.94 -10.89 -20.10
C CYS A 331 12.08 -9.61 -20.09
N LEU A 332 12.41 -8.66 -19.20
CA LEU A 332 11.66 -7.42 -19.03
C LEU A 332 11.66 -6.53 -20.27
N LYS A 333 12.69 -6.57 -21.12
CA LYS A 333 12.68 -5.87 -22.42
C LYS A 333 11.60 -6.43 -23.37
N LYS A 334 11.45 -7.76 -23.41
CA LYS A 334 10.39 -8.39 -24.23
C LYS A 334 9.01 -8.08 -23.66
N TRP A 335 8.88 -8.12 -22.34
CA TRP A 335 7.65 -7.74 -21.67
C TRP A 335 7.28 -6.27 -21.94
N ALA A 336 8.24 -5.35 -21.84
CA ALA A 336 8.04 -3.92 -22.09
C ALA A 336 7.45 -3.63 -23.50
N ARG A 337 7.92 -4.34 -24.53
CA ARG A 337 7.36 -4.23 -25.87
C ARG A 337 5.91 -4.73 -25.97
N LEU A 338 5.56 -5.76 -25.18
CA LEU A 338 4.18 -6.24 -25.09
C LEU A 338 3.27 -5.28 -24.31
N ALA A 339 3.83 -4.54 -23.34
CA ALA A 339 3.12 -3.58 -22.51
C ALA A 339 3.04 -2.17 -23.14
N LEU A 340 3.88 -1.86 -24.13
CA LEU A 340 3.93 -0.55 -24.79
C LEU A 340 2.58 -0.07 -25.34
N PRO A 341 1.74 -0.90 -25.98
CA PRO A 341 0.43 -0.46 -26.45
C PRO A 341 -0.41 0.21 -25.37
N SER A 342 -0.40 -0.33 -24.13
CA SER A 342 -1.15 0.26 -23.01
C SER A 342 -0.65 1.69 -22.64
N VAL A 343 0.64 1.98 -22.84
CA VAL A 343 1.20 3.33 -22.64
C VAL A 343 0.72 4.26 -23.77
N LEU A 344 0.75 3.80 -25.00
CA LEU A 344 0.34 4.60 -26.15
C LEU A 344 -1.14 4.93 -26.10
N GLU A 345 -1.99 3.98 -25.69
CA GLU A 345 -3.42 4.19 -25.45
C GLU A 345 -3.64 5.23 -24.33
N ALA A 346 -2.91 5.12 -23.21
CA ALA A 346 -3.01 6.06 -22.12
C ALA A 346 -2.64 7.50 -22.54
N LEU A 347 -1.64 7.67 -23.41
CA LEU A 347 -1.24 8.98 -23.94
C LEU A 347 -2.28 9.60 -24.90
N GLN A 348 -3.19 8.79 -25.44
CA GLN A 348 -4.30 9.23 -26.32
C GLN A 348 -5.60 9.49 -25.54
N ALA A 349 -5.61 9.26 -24.23
CA ALA A 349 -6.80 9.43 -23.39
C ALA A 349 -7.34 10.87 -23.45
N CYS A 350 -8.66 10.99 -23.62
CA CYS A 350 -9.36 12.26 -23.80
C CYS A 350 -9.86 12.89 -22.49
N ASP A 351 -10.28 14.16 -22.55
CA ASP A 351 -10.79 14.90 -21.38
C ASP A 351 -12.07 14.28 -20.78
N ARG A 352 -12.91 13.66 -21.59
CA ARG A 352 -14.11 12.95 -21.09
C ARG A 352 -13.73 11.80 -20.17
N GLU A 353 -12.68 11.05 -20.51
CA GLU A 353 -12.19 9.96 -19.66
C GLU A 353 -11.52 10.49 -18.39
N ARG A 354 -10.95 11.70 -18.44
CA ARG A 354 -10.40 12.39 -17.26
C ARG A 354 -11.47 12.58 -16.18
N GLU A 355 -12.65 13.10 -16.54
CA GLU A 355 -13.76 13.25 -15.61
C GLU A 355 -14.28 11.90 -15.10
N GLN A 356 -14.36 10.91 -15.96
CA GLN A 356 -14.78 9.56 -15.57
C GLN A 356 -13.80 8.91 -14.58
N ARG A 357 -12.47 9.09 -14.76
CA ARG A 357 -11.44 8.62 -13.81
C ARG A 357 -11.63 9.26 -12.43
N ARG A 358 -11.87 10.57 -12.39
CA ARG A 358 -12.16 11.28 -11.14
C ARG A 358 -13.42 10.74 -10.46
N SER A 359 -14.49 10.58 -11.20
CA SER A 359 -15.74 10.00 -10.69
C SER A 359 -15.55 8.56 -10.17
N TRP A 360 -14.70 7.74 -10.83
CA TRP A 360 -14.35 6.41 -10.31
C TRP A 360 -13.69 6.50 -8.94
N SER A 361 -12.80 7.48 -8.74
CA SER A 361 -12.10 7.67 -7.47
C SER A 361 -13.01 8.09 -6.30
N ASP A 362 -14.24 8.58 -6.56
CA ASP A 362 -15.19 8.96 -5.51
C ASP A 362 -15.61 7.78 -4.63
N ALA A 363 -15.61 6.57 -5.18
CA ALA A 363 -15.86 5.36 -4.41
C ALA A 363 -14.77 5.08 -3.34
N PHE A 364 -13.61 5.71 -3.46
CA PHE A 364 -12.46 5.58 -2.57
C PHE A 364 -12.24 6.83 -1.70
N GLN A 365 -13.25 7.69 -1.57
CA GLN A 365 -13.20 8.81 -0.64
C GLN A 365 -13.06 8.31 0.80
N GLN A 366 -12.33 9.06 1.62
CA GLN A 366 -12.01 8.64 2.98
C GLN A 366 -13.26 8.37 3.83
N ASP A 367 -14.28 9.23 3.72
CA ASP A 367 -15.52 9.07 4.50
C ASP A 367 -16.33 7.84 4.08
N VAL A 368 -16.32 7.49 2.78
CA VAL A 368 -16.94 6.25 2.27
C VAL A 368 -16.29 5.01 2.92
N ALA A 369 -14.95 4.97 2.95
CA ALA A 369 -14.21 3.90 3.59
C ALA A 369 -14.50 3.82 5.10
N ILE A 370 -14.48 4.97 5.80
CA ILE A 370 -14.75 5.03 7.24
C ILE A 370 -16.15 4.51 7.58
N ASP A 371 -17.17 4.92 6.81
CA ASP A 371 -18.55 4.45 7.04
C ASP A 371 -18.69 2.95 6.80
N ALA A 372 -18.00 2.42 5.79
CA ALA A 372 -17.94 0.98 5.55
C ALA A 372 -17.23 0.22 6.70
N TYR A 373 -16.12 0.71 7.23
CA TYR A 373 -15.46 0.14 8.41
C TYR A 373 -16.39 0.15 9.63
N LEU A 374 -17.04 1.28 9.91
CA LEU A 374 -17.97 1.42 11.04
C LEU A 374 -19.17 0.49 10.92
N LYS A 375 -19.66 0.23 9.71
CA LYS A 375 -20.73 -0.76 9.47
C LYS A 375 -20.29 -2.16 9.91
N VAL A 376 -19.09 -2.59 9.49
CA VAL A 376 -18.55 -3.90 9.89
C VAL A 376 -18.31 -3.95 11.40
N TYR A 377 -17.81 -2.89 12.03
CA TYR A 377 -17.58 -2.85 13.48
C TYR A 377 -18.86 -2.99 14.29
N ARG A 378 -19.96 -2.35 13.84
CA ARG A 378 -21.29 -2.52 14.46
C ARG A 378 -21.80 -3.95 14.32
N ASP A 379 -21.62 -4.57 13.14
CA ASP A 379 -21.99 -5.97 12.90
C ASP A 379 -21.20 -6.94 13.80
N VAL A 380 -19.91 -6.70 14.01
CA VAL A 380 -19.08 -7.51 14.93
C VAL A 380 -19.56 -7.40 16.37
N LEU A 381 -19.87 -6.17 16.82
CA LEU A 381 -20.38 -5.94 18.19
C LEU A 381 -21.76 -6.57 18.40
N SER A 382 -22.65 -6.53 17.42
CA SER A 382 -23.98 -7.14 17.51
C SER A 382 -23.95 -8.68 17.61
N LYS A 383 -22.91 -9.32 17.08
CA LYS A 383 -22.70 -10.77 17.14
C LYS A 383 -22.01 -11.25 18.43
N ALA A 384 -21.44 -10.33 19.19
CA ALA A 384 -20.71 -10.62 20.42
C ALA A 384 -21.57 -10.43 21.69
N GLY A 385 -22.74 -9.81 21.59
CA GLY A 385 -23.76 -9.67 22.61
C GLY A 385 -24.79 -10.75 22.47
#